data_89f0f7a720f5bf3b98dcddaf6ae85133
#
_entry.id   89f0f7a720f5bf3b98dcddaf6ae85133
#
_cell.length_a   1.000
_cell.length_b   1.000
_cell.length_c   1.000
_cell.angle_alpha   90.00
_cell.angle_beta   90.00
_cell.angle_gamma   90.00
#
_symmetry.space_group_name_H-M   'P 1'
#
loop_
_entity.id
_entity.type
_entity.pdbx_description
1 polymer ?
#
loop_
_entity_poly.entity_id
_entity_poly.type
_entity_poly.pdbx_seq_one_letter_code
_entity_poly.pdbx_strand_id
1 'polypeptide(L)'
;MIIAIVVVVAAGGVIGGLVATSGSGPEFPAADSYAHGQLSADSGPFLTDSEGRVVFLRGVNAVYKRAPYELYVDPGKPWNFTAADAKRMAKLGFNVVRLGVIWAGLEPGTVGPNNPAICTAGTPGNPHQFNTTVADAYLAKVKETVDLLGKYHIYTLLDMHEDVYSSEFGGEGAPPWAVCSDAYPIGTLPGRWSNTYNDPALRTAVEHFWSNDVVGDLQGEYDHVWQVVARYFSGNQWIAGYDPINEPFTRDLTKTSAPAGSPYVAGHLECFYTGKAHPGLSFHDGSVLSCPPDDPSQGLIRTIKAADPHHLVFFEPDIFSSRGKHSDVGPMDLKGLVYNFHVYCGLRSGVTGDPTNVAACAAEELKTMQRRSEERPDMADAKQPAGPAWFISEFGATNDNDLIELLTANADQLQLGWTYWAWKYYNDPTGSSDEALVTATGALAPTAASLSRAYPQAVSGTPVSFSFDPKHAEFHLFYVPKAHATAPTVIFVPVAVHYPKGYCARVTGGTIISERNATHLVIANQPSAPSVTVSIKPVSCNGSGV
;
A
#
# COMPACT_ATOMS: atom_id res chain seq x y z
N MET A 1 42.87 -19.59 -35.09
CA MET A 1 44.33 -19.63 -35.22
C MET A 1 44.90 -19.32 -33.84
N ILE A 2 45.16 -20.39 -33.14
CA ILE A 2 46.24 -20.78 -32.21
C ILE A 2 46.59 -19.75 -31.14
N ILE A 3 46.18 -20.13 -29.93
CA ILE A 3 46.57 -19.57 -28.62
C ILE A 3 47.94 -20.13 -28.26
N ALA A 4 48.88 -19.27 -27.92
CA ALA A 4 50.16 -19.65 -27.32
C ALA A 4 50.08 -19.51 -25.81
N ILE A 5 50.24 -20.64 -25.09
CA ILE A 5 50.41 -20.73 -23.64
C ILE A 5 51.90 -20.56 -23.37
N VAL A 6 52.28 -19.57 -22.54
CA VAL A 6 53.61 -19.51 -21.95
C VAL A 6 53.47 -19.88 -20.48
N VAL A 7 54.07 -21.02 -20.13
CA VAL A 7 54.29 -21.48 -18.75
C VAL A 7 55.62 -20.96 -18.29
N VAL A 8 55.63 -20.12 -17.22
CA VAL A 8 56.83 -19.81 -16.47
C VAL A 8 56.71 -20.48 -15.09
N VAL A 9 57.57 -21.46 -14.87
CA VAL A 9 57.76 -22.07 -13.56
C VAL A 9 58.88 -21.27 -12.85
N ALA A 10 58.57 -20.70 -11.69
CA ALA A 10 59.56 -20.24 -10.73
C ALA A 10 59.18 -20.80 -9.35
N ALA A 11 60.08 -21.57 -8.80
CA ALA A 11 59.98 -22.22 -7.50
C ALA A 11 60.27 -21.20 -6.36
N GLY A 12 59.59 -21.41 -5.27
CA GLY A 12 60.07 -20.90 -3.95
C GLY A 12 59.05 -20.16 -3.11
N GLY A 13 58.58 -20.79 -2.02
CA GLY A 13 58.00 -20.07 -0.88
C GLY A 13 56.53 -20.41 -0.60
N VAL A 14 56.31 -21.47 0.21
CA VAL A 14 55.02 -21.77 0.84
C VAL A 14 54.75 -20.69 1.91
N ILE A 15 53.86 -19.79 1.64
CA ILE A 15 53.16 -19.03 2.67
C ILE A 15 51.68 -19.38 2.50
N GLY A 16 51.17 -20.19 3.44
CA GLY A 16 49.74 -20.52 3.51
C GLY A 16 48.88 -19.31 3.77
N GLY A 17 48.44 -18.68 2.72
CA GLY A 17 47.33 -17.72 2.78
C GLY A 17 46.02 -18.49 2.66
N LEU A 18 45.26 -18.59 3.74
CA LEU A 18 43.87 -18.97 3.70
C LEU A 18 43.15 -17.94 2.82
N VAL A 19 42.94 -18.25 1.55
CA VAL A 19 41.96 -17.59 0.71
C VAL A 19 40.60 -18.01 1.27
N ALA A 20 40.03 -17.18 2.10
CA ALA A 20 38.61 -17.25 2.39
C ALA A 20 37.88 -16.99 1.06
N THR A 21 37.49 -18.06 0.39
CA THR A 21 36.46 -17.96 -0.64
C THR A 21 35.19 -17.51 0.08
N SER A 22 34.91 -16.22 0.03
CA SER A 22 33.57 -15.69 0.30
C SER A 22 32.66 -16.28 -0.76
N GLY A 23 32.11 -17.44 -0.48
CA GLY A 23 30.97 -17.95 -1.21
C GLY A 23 29.84 -16.98 -0.99
N SER A 24 29.61 -16.08 -1.94
CA SER A 24 28.34 -15.39 -2.05
C SER A 24 27.33 -16.46 -2.40
N GLY A 25 26.65 -17.01 -1.39
CA GLY A 25 25.41 -17.74 -1.60
C GLY A 25 24.45 -16.84 -2.43
N PRO A 26 23.44 -17.38 -3.08
CA PRO A 26 22.50 -16.57 -3.85
C PRO A 26 22.01 -15.43 -2.94
N GLU A 27 22.10 -14.20 -3.42
CA GLU A 27 21.77 -12.99 -2.66
C GLU A 27 20.27 -13.00 -2.23
N PHE A 28 19.48 -13.87 -2.86
CA PHE A 28 18.07 -14.13 -2.58
C PHE A 28 17.81 -15.65 -2.55
N PRO A 29 16.83 -16.12 -1.74
CA PRO A 29 16.42 -17.52 -1.74
C PRO A 29 15.90 -17.95 -3.12
N ALA A 30 15.75 -19.25 -3.32
CA ALA A 30 15.14 -19.78 -4.55
C ALA A 30 13.74 -19.16 -4.76
N ALA A 31 13.35 -18.94 -6.01
CA ALA A 31 12.08 -18.29 -6.36
C ALA A 31 10.86 -18.92 -5.67
N ASP A 32 10.85 -20.23 -5.51
CA ASP A 32 9.77 -20.99 -4.87
C ASP A 32 9.60 -20.70 -3.35
N SER A 33 10.57 -20.02 -2.73
CA SER A 33 10.49 -19.66 -1.31
C SER A 33 9.70 -18.39 -1.06
N TYR A 34 9.63 -17.47 -2.04
CA TYR A 34 8.89 -16.22 -1.87
C TYR A 34 7.37 -16.44 -1.92
N ALA A 35 6.61 -15.49 -1.37
CA ALA A 35 5.22 -15.32 -1.79
C ALA A 35 5.22 -15.02 -3.29
N HIS A 36 4.41 -15.73 -4.06
CA HIS A 36 4.43 -15.62 -5.51
C HIS A 36 3.08 -15.88 -6.14
N GLY A 37 2.98 -15.47 -7.41
CA GLY A 37 1.74 -15.55 -8.15
C GLY A 37 0.71 -14.54 -7.66
N GLN A 38 -0.48 -14.72 -8.13
CA GLN A 38 -1.60 -13.84 -7.82
C GLN A 38 -2.04 -13.98 -6.36
N LEU A 39 -2.30 -12.83 -5.71
CA LEU A 39 -2.86 -12.80 -4.36
C LEU A 39 -4.38 -13.00 -4.38
N SER A 40 -4.90 -13.61 -3.33
CA SER A 40 -6.33 -13.78 -3.05
C SER A 40 -6.66 -13.26 -1.65
N ALA A 41 -7.90 -12.81 -1.46
CA ALA A 41 -8.47 -12.35 -0.18
C ALA A 41 -9.75 -13.13 0.21
N ASP A 42 -10.01 -14.27 -0.42
CA ASP A 42 -11.27 -14.98 -0.29
C ASP A 42 -11.34 -15.89 0.96
N SER A 43 -10.24 -16.03 1.70
CA SER A 43 -10.10 -17.02 2.79
C SER A 43 -10.15 -16.43 4.20
N GLY A 44 -10.73 -15.26 4.39
CA GLY A 44 -10.86 -14.59 5.69
C GLY A 44 -10.01 -13.33 5.78
N PRO A 45 -9.51 -12.96 6.98
CA PRO A 45 -8.86 -11.66 7.17
C PRO A 45 -7.48 -11.53 6.51
N PHE A 46 -6.97 -12.60 5.91
CA PHE A 46 -5.61 -12.64 5.39
C PHE A 46 -5.57 -12.69 3.87
N LEU A 47 -4.53 -12.12 3.31
CA LEU A 47 -4.14 -12.37 1.93
C LEU A 47 -3.50 -13.76 1.81
N THR A 48 -3.70 -14.42 0.67
CA THR A 48 -3.03 -15.69 0.36
C THR A 48 -2.39 -15.64 -1.01
N ASP A 49 -1.28 -16.36 -1.19
CA ASP A 49 -0.65 -16.55 -2.49
C ASP A 49 -1.24 -17.73 -3.27
N SER A 50 -0.71 -17.99 -4.47
CA SER A 50 -1.14 -19.08 -5.34
C SER A 50 -0.97 -20.48 -4.73
N GLU A 51 -0.08 -20.63 -3.74
CA GLU A 51 0.10 -21.86 -2.98
C GLU A 51 -0.83 -21.97 -1.75
N GLY A 52 -1.65 -20.93 -1.53
CA GLY A 52 -2.58 -20.83 -0.42
C GLY A 52 -1.91 -20.60 0.93
N ARG A 53 -0.67 -20.08 0.94
CA ARG A 53 0.00 -19.57 2.15
C ARG A 53 -0.56 -18.21 2.51
N VAL A 54 -0.69 -17.93 3.80
CA VAL A 54 -1.02 -16.58 4.26
C VAL A 54 0.17 -15.66 4.04
N VAL A 55 -0.06 -14.50 3.40
CA VAL A 55 0.96 -13.53 3.02
C VAL A 55 0.80 -12.25 3.84
N PHE A 56 1.91 -11.78 4.42
CA PHE A 56 1.99 -10.45 5.01
C PHE A 56 2.80 -9.53 4.08
N LEU A 57 2.14 -8.50 3.59
CA LEU A 57 2.76 -7.46 2.79
C LEU A 57 3.29 -6.35 3.70
N ARG A 58 4.57 -5.99 3.55
CA ARG A 58 5.21 -4.88 4.25
C ARG A 58 6.08 -4.08 3.32
N GLY A 59 5.93 -2.78 3.36
CA GLY A 59 6.66 -1.95 2.42
C GLY A 59 6.50 -0.46 2.63
N VAL A 60 6.50 0.25 1.54
CA VAL A 60 6.54 1.70 1.50
C VAL A 60 5.63 2.26 0.43
N ASN A 61 5.22 3.51 0.61
CA ASN A 61 4.61 4.32 -0.43
C ASN A 61 5.70 4.95 -1.31
N ALA A 62 5.42 5.03 -2.60
CA ALA A 62 6.28 5.68 -3.57
C ALA A 62 5.41 6.45 -4.58
N VAL A 63 5.20 7.74 -4.32
CA VAL A 63 4.32 8.61 -5.08
C VAL A 63 5.10 9.82 -5.57
N TYR A 64 4.99 10.16 -6.87
CA TYR A 64 5.54 11.37 -7.45
C TYR A 64 4.42 12.34 -7.81
N LYS A 65 4.22 13.34 -6.98
CA LYS A 65 3.07 14.26 -6.98
C LYS A 65 3.20 15.47 -7.90
N ARG A 66 4.09 15.43 -8.88
CA ARG A 66 4.30 16.52 -9.84
C ARG A 66 4.29 15.99 -11.25
N ALA A 67 3.87 16.81 -12.20
CA ALA A 67 3.94 16.43 -13.61
C ALA A 67 5.39 15.99 -13.98
N PRO A 68 5.58 14.87 -14.66
CA PRO A 68 4.57 14.06 -15.35
C PRO A 68 3.85 12.99 -14.48
N TYR A 69 3.92 13.05 -13.14
CA TYR A 69 3.21 12.19 -12.17
C TYR A 69 3.63 10.71 -12.21
N GLU A 70 4.83 10.43 -12.62
CA GLU A 70 5.40 9.08 -12.67
C GLU A 70 6.77 9.05 -12.00
N LEU A 71 7.11 7.91 -11.39
CA LEU A 71 8.46 7.69 -10.88
C LEU A 71 9.43 7.56 -12.05
N TYR A 72 10.43 8.41 -12.06
CA TYR A 72 11.33 8.53 -13.18
C TYR A 72 12.61 7.72 -12.97
N VAL A 73 12.93 6.85 -13.92
CA VAL A 73 14.13 5.99 -13.86
C VAL A 73 15.39 6.72 -14.37
N ASP A 74 15.41 8.05 -14.36
CA ASP A 74 16.60 8.82 -14.71
C ASP A 74 17.57 8.93 -13.52
N PRO A 75 18.74 8.29 -13.57
CA PRO A 75 19.71 8.33 -12.47
C PRO A 75 20.30 9.71 -12.21
N GLY A 76 20.09 10.69 -13.10
CA GLY A 76 20.58 12.05 -12.95
C GLY A 76 19.74 12.95 -12.05
N LYS A 77 18.59 12.47 -11.53
CA LYS A 77 17.68 13.27 -10.71
C LYS A 77 17.58 12.72 -9.28
N PRO A 78 17.61 13.56 -8.24
CA PRO A 78 17.52 13.09 -6.84
C PRO A 78 16.19 12.40 -6.50
N TRP A 79 15.12 12.61 -7.27
CA TRP A 79 13.81 11.97 -7.12
C TRP A 79 13.59 10.77 -8.07
N ASN A 80 14.65 10.21 -8.60
CA ASN A 80 14.57 9.01 -9.42
C ASN A 80 14.22 7.77 -8.59
N PHE A 81 13.68 6.74 -9.26
CA PHE A 81 13.52 5.40 -8.72
C PHE A 81 14.33 4.41 -9.56
N THR A 82 15.29 3.74 -8.95
CA THR A 82 16.28 2.92 -9.65
C THR A 82 16.33 1.49 -9.13
N ALA A 83 17.06 0.62 -9.84
CA ALA A 83 17.35 -0.74 -9.36
C ALA A 83 18.05 -0.74 -7.98
N ALA A 84 18.80 0.32 -7.64
CA ALA A 84 19.39 0.46 -6.32
C ALA A 84 18.33 0.68 -5.23
N ASP A 85 17.24 1.38 -5.55
CA ASP A 85 16.11 1.57 -4.64
C ASP A 85 15.38 0.24 -4.40
N ALA A 86 14.99 -0.47 -5.46
CA ALA A 86 14.32 -1.77 -5.36
C ALA A 86 15.18 -2.80 -4.61
N LYS A 87 16.49 -2.86 -4.91
CA LYS A 87 17.43 -3.72 -4.19
C LYS A 87 17.52 -3.38 -2.70
N ARG A 88 17.50 -2.08 -2.39
CA ARG A 88 17.56 -1.60 -1.01
C ARG A 88 16.28 -1.93 -0.24
N MET A 89 15.11 -1.78 -0.88
CA MET A 89 13.81 -2.19 -0.34
C MET A 89 13.79 -3.69 -0.02
N ALA A 90 14.21 -4.54 -0.95
CA ALA A 90 14.29 -5.98 -0.73
C ALA A 90 15.23 -6.34 0.43
N LYS A 91 16.36 -5.65 0.57
CA LYS A 91 17.30 -5.84 1.69
C LYS A 91 16.73 -5.42 3.05
N LEU A 92 15.82 -4.46 3.08
CA LEU A 92 15.08 -4.06 4.27
C LEU A 92 13.91 -5.00 4.59
N GLY A 93 13.60 -5.94 3.68
CA GLY A 93 12.52 -6.91 3.81
C GLY A 93 11.19 -6.43 3.28
N PHE A 94 11.15 -5.34 2.55
CA PHE A 94 9.94 -4.86 1.92
C PHE A 94 9.57 -5.75 0.73
N ASN A 95 8.33 -6.21 0.69
CA ASN A 95 7.78 -7.08 -0.35
C ASN A 95 6.56 -6.48 -1.05
N VAL A 96 6.24 -5.22 -0.77
CA VAL A 96 5.21 -4.44 -1.47
C VAL A 96 5.62 -2.98 -1.57
N VAL A 97 5.24 -2.34 -2.67
CA VAL A 97 5.26 -0.87 -2.84
C VAL A 97 3.85 -0.42 -3.23
N ARG A 98 3.28 0.51 -2.47
CA ARG A 98 2.10 1.25 -2.90
C ARG A 98 2.58 2.37 -3.81
N LEU A 99 2.31 2.22 -5.09
CA LEU A 99 2.84 3.05 -6.18
C LEU A 99 1.77 4.00 -6.68
N GLY A 100 2.00 5.30 -6.52
CA GLY A 100 1.09 6.32 -7.00
C GLY A 100 0.96 6.34 -8.51
N VAL A 101 -0.28 6.32 -8.95
CA VAL A 101 -0.75 6.60 -10.31
C VAL A 101 -1.69 7.78 -10.19
N ILE A 102 -1.54 8.78 -11.04
CA ILE A 102 -2.29 10.04 -10.90
C ILE A 102 -3.22 10.24 -12.10
N TRP A 103 -4.49 10.57 -11.85
CA TRP A 103 -5.47 10.79 -12.90
C TRP A 103 -4.98 11.82 -13.93
N ALA A 104 -4.45 12.97 -13.47
CA ALA A 104 -3.87 13.99 -14.35
C ALA A 104 -2.69 13.49 -15.21
N GLY A 105 -2.00 12.43 -14.79
CA GLY A 105 -0.94 11.80 -15.59
C GLY A 105 -1.49 10.94 -16.73
N LEU A 106 -2.59 10.23 -16.46
CA LEU A 106 -3.29 9.38 -17.43
C LEU A 106 -4.10 10.20 -18.44
N GLU A 107 -4.70 11.28 -17.97
CA GLU A 107 -5.67 12.08 -18.73
C GLU A 107 -5.47 13.59 -18.52
N PRO A 108 -4.31 14.14 -18.90
CA PRO A 108 -3.97 15.53 -18.57
C PRO A 108 -4.91 16.57 -19.20
N GLY A 109 -5.55 16.25 -20.34
CA GLY A 109 -6.42 17.16 -21.04
C GLY A 109 -5.70 18.36 -21.65
N THR A 110 -6.46 19.24 -22.30
CA THR A 110 -5.95 20.47 -22.96
C THR A 110 -6.64 21.74 -22.48
N VAL A 111 -7.66 21.63 -21.64
CA VAL A 111 -8.44 22.76 -21.12
C VAL A 111 -8.19 22.95 -19.63
N GLY A 112 -8.32 24.18 -19.17
CA GLY A 112 -8.15 24.53 -17.78
C GLY A 112 -9.43 24.35 -16.95
N PRO A 113 -9.37 24.72 -15.65
CA PRO A 113 -10.48 24.60 -14.73
C PRO A 113 -11.67 25.49 -15.12
N ASN A 114 -12.85 25.16 -14.59
CA ASN A 114 -14.10 25.88 -14.80
C ASN A 114 -14.49 26.02 -16.31
N ASN A 115 -14.12 25.05 -17.14
CA ASN A 115 -14.53 25.07 -18.54
C ASN A 115 -16.05 24.84 -18.64
N PRO A 116 -16.83 25.78 -19.24
CA PRO A 116 -18.30 25.64 -19.30
C PRO A 116 -18.78 24.41 -20.05
N ALA A 117 -18.00 23.89 -21.01
CA ALA A 117 -18.35 22.65 -21.73
C ALA A 117 -18.24 21.39 -20.84
N ILE A 118 -17.64 21.50 -19.67
CA ILE A 118 -17.46 20.41 -18.71
C ILE A 118 -18.24 20.73 -17.43
N CYS A 119 -18.09 21.92 -16.88
CA CYS A 119 -18.58 22.32 -15.56
C CYS A 119 -20.03 22.83 -15.55
N THR A 120 -20.76 22.81 -16.66
CA THR A 120 -22.18 23.17 -16.65
C THR A 120 -23.00 22.04 -16.05
N ALA A 121 -23.96 22.37 -15.19
CA ALA A 121 -24.93 21.37 -14.71
C ALA A 121 -25.86 20.92 -15.83
N GLY A 122 -26.21 19.65 -15.86
CA GLY A 122 -27.14 19.12 -16.87
C GLY A 122 -27.05 17.63 -17.10
N THR A 123 -27.58 17.17 -18.24
CA THR A 123 -27.46 15.76 -18.61
C THR A 123 -26.00 15.43 -18.90
N PRO A 124 -25.43 14.44 -18.24
CA PRO A 124 -24.06 14.03 -18.48
C PRO A 124 -23.78 13.79 -19.96
N GLY A 125 -22.66 14.27 -20.43
CA GLY A 125 -22.14 14.05 -21.76
C GLY A 125 -20.63 13.96 -21.66
N ASN A 126 -19.96 13.49 -22.67
CA ASN A 126 -18.51 13.44 -22.69
C ASN A 126 -17.97 14.50 -23.67
N PRO A 127 -17.78 15.78 -23.25
CA PRO A 127 -17.15 16.80 -24.07
C PRO A 127 -15.63 16.65 -24.10
N HIS A 128 -15.05 15.86 -23.20
CA HIS A 128 -13.64 15.51 -23.14
C HIS A 128 -13.39 14.22 -23.92
N GLN A 129 -12.29 14.17 -24.65
CA GLN A 129 -11.89 12.97 -25.39
C GLN A 129 -10.66 12.35 -24.76
N PHE A 130 -10.83 11.15 -24.22
CA PHE A 130 -9.72 10.37 -23.68
C PHE A 130 -8.66 10.11 -24.76
N ASN A 131 -7.41 10.38 -24.42
CA ASN A 131 -6.28 10.16 -25.33
C ASN A 131 -5.52 8.88 -24.96
N THR A 132 -5.89 7.78 -25.61
CA THR A 132 -5.26 6.46 -25.40
C THR A 132 -3.75 6.49 -25.55
N THR A 133 -3.22 7.27 -26.54
CA THR A 133 -1.76 7.33 -26.74
C THR A 133 -1.03 7.95 -25.54
N VAL A 134 -1.61 8.97 -24.92
CA VAL A 134 -1.06 9.61 -23.71
C VAL A 134 -1.12 8.64 -22.52
N ALA A 135 -2.27 8.01 -22.31
CA ALA A 135 -2.45 7.03 -21.25
C ALA A 135 -1.50 5.83 -21.40
N ASP A 136 -1.38 5.27 -22.59
CA ASP A 136 -0.46 4.15 -22.87
C ASP A 136 1.01 4.54 -22.63
N ALA A 137 1.42 5.75 -23.00
CA ALA A 137 2.76 6.24 -22.75
C ALA A 137 3.05 6.37 -21.25
N TYR A 138 2.10 6.90 -20.48
CA TYR A 138 2.17 7.00 -19.02
C TYR A 138 2.25 5.61 -18.37
N LEU A 139 1.34 4.69 -18.74
CA LEU A 139 1.29 3.33 -18.19
C LEU A 139 2.54 2.52 -18.54
N ALA A 140 3.16 2.76 -19.70
CA ALA A 140 4.44 2.15 -20.04
C ALA A 140 5.54 2.55 -19.05
N LYS A 141 5.54 3.79 -18.54
CA LYS A 141 6.49 4.25 -17.52
C LYS A 141 6.17 3.65 -16.15
N VAL A 142 4.92 3.61 -15.75
CA VAL A 142 4.49 2.91 -14.53
C VAL A 142 4.93 1.44 -14.58
N LYS A 143 4.75 0.79 -15.73
CA LYS A 143 5.15 -0.61 -15.93
C LYS A 143 6.66 -0.83 -15.79
N GLU A 144 7.50 0.10 -16.23
CA GLU A 144 8.96 0.01 -16.01
C GLU A 144 9.28 -0.14 -14.51
N THR A 145 8.58 0.63 -13.65
CA THR A 145 8.73 0.55 -12.18
C THR A 145 8.18 -0.77 -11.63
N VAL A 146 7.00 -1.20 -12.06
CA VAL A 146 6.39 -2.48 -11.66
C VAL A 146 7.31 -3.66 -12.03
N ASP A 147 7.80 -3.70 -13.26
CA ASP A 147 8.70 -4.75 -13.73
C ASP A 147 10.04 -4.74 -12.97
N LEU A 148 10.52 -3.56 -12.60
CA LEU A 148 11.72 -3.42 -11.78
C LEU A 148 11.52 -3.98 -10.37
N LEU A 149 10.41 -3.65 -9.72
CA LEU A 149 10.04 -4.18 -8.40
C LEU A 149 9.89 -5.70 -8.45
N GLY A 150 9.22 -6.23 -9.47
CA GLY A 150 9.01 -7.66 -9.68
C GLY A 150 10.32 -8.47 -9.77
N LYS A 151 11.40 -7.89 -10.34
CA LYS A 151 12.74 -8.52 -10.36
C LYS A 151 13.33 -8.76 -8.97
N TYR A 152 12.83 -8.05 -7.97
CA TYR A 152 13.24 -8.17 -6.57
C TYR A 152 12.16 -8.81 -5.71
N HIS A 153 11.15 -9.46 -6.31
CA HIS A 153 10.02 -10.12 -5.65
C HIS A 153 9.20 -9.17 -4.78
N ILE A 154 9.05 -7.93 -5.22
CA ILE A 154 8.26 -6.90 -4.56
C ILE A 154 6.97 -6.71 -5.36
N TYR A 155 5.83 -6.91 -4.72
CA TYR A 155 4.51 -6.61 -5.28
C TYR A 155 4.31 -5.12 -5.42
N THR A 156 3.42 -4.74 -6.32
CA THR A 156 2.97 -3.35 -6.49
C THR A 156 1.46 -3.26 -6.21
N LEU A 157 1.06 -2.40 -5.30
CA LEU A 157 -0.30 -1.93 -5.13
C LEU A 157 -0.41 -0.61 -5.91
N LEU A 158 -1.18 -0.59 -7.00
CA LEU A 158 -1.40 0.62 -7.78
C LEU A 158 -2.46 1.49 -7.10
N ASP A 159 -2.09 2.68 -6.76
CA ASP A 159 -2.86 3.65 -5.99
C ASP A 159 -3.19 4.86 -6.85
N MET A 160 -4.48 5.11 -7.10
CA MET A 160 -4.90 6.37 -7.73
C MET A 160 -4.83 7.47 -6.68
N HIS A 161 -3.64 8.07 -6.61
CA HIS A 161 -3.32 9.01 -5.55
C HIS A 161 -3.85 10.41 -5.84
N GLU A 162 -4.40 11.01 -4.82
CA GLU A 162 -4.80 12.42 -4.80
C GLU A 162 -4.51 13.02 -3.43
N ASP A 163 -4.13 14.29 -3.42
CA ASP A 163 -4.17 15.17 -2.26
C ASP A 163 -4.81 16.48 -2.67
N VAL A 164 -5.79 16.93 -1.90
CA VAL A 164 -6.57 18.14 -2.14
C VAL A 164 -7.15 18.21 -3.57
N TYR A 165 -7.54 17.05 -4.10
CA TYR A 165 -8.25 16.86 -5.35
C TYR A 165 -7.43 17.13 -6.62
N SER A 166 -6.63 18.19 -6.68
CA SER A 166 -5.93 18.60 -7.91
C SER A 166 -4.71 19.48 -7.64
N SER A 167 -3.80 19.55 -8.62
CA SER A 167 -2.68 20.49 -8.62
C SER A 167 -3.14 21.96 -8.63
N GLU A 168 -4.36 22.25 -9.04
CA GLU A 168 -4.96 23.58 -9.00
C GLU A 168 -5.10 24.09 -7.56
N PHE A 169 -5.19 23.18 -6.59
CA PHE A 169 -5.26 23.49 -5.15
C PHE A 169 -3.93 23.23 -4.41
N GLY A 170 -2.86 22.94 -5.15
CA GLY A 170 -1.51 22.76 -4.61
C GLY A 170 -1.15 21.34 -4.21
N GLY A 171 -1.97 20.35 -4.55
CA GLY A 171 -1.70 18.93 -4.44
C GLY A 171 -1.54 18.24 -5.78
N GLU A 172 -2.22 17.12 -5.98
CA GLU A 172 -2.34 16.36 -7.23
C GLU A 172 -3.65 15.55 -7.24
N GLY A 173 -3.90 14.81 -8.34
CA GLY A 173 -5.08 13.98 -8.52
C GLY A 173 -5.80 14.31 -9.82
N ALA A 174 -6.97 14.95 -9.72
CA ALA A 174 -7.77 15.32 -10.88
C ALA A 174 -7.03 16.28 -11.82
N PRO A 175 -7.16 16.09 -13.15
CA PRO A 175 -6.62 17.03 -14.13
C PRO A 175 -7.33 18.38 -14.07
N PRO A 176 -6.70 19.49 -14.52
CA PRO A 176 -7.29 20.82 -14.47
C PRO A 176 -8.69 20.92 -15.08
N TRP A 177 -8.95 20.19 -16.17
CA TRP A 177 -10.24 20.19 -16.85
C TRP A 177 -11.39 19.62 -15.99
N ALA A 178 -11.07 18.74 -15.02
CA ALA A 178 -12.05 18.14 -14.10
C ALA A 178 -12.32 19.02 -12.85
N VAL A 179 -11.72 20.21 -12.76
CA VAL A 179 -11.90 21.12 -11.63
C VAL A 179 -13.04 22.11 -11.93
N CYS A 180 -14.18 21.91 -11.27
CA CYS A 180 -15.37 22.74 -11.38
C CYS A 180 -15.62 23.43 -10.03
N SER A 181 -15.19 24.68 -9.87
CA SER A 181 -15.29 25.44 -8.63
C SER A 181 -16.37 26.54 -8.66
N ASP A 182 -17.23 26.55 -9.70
CA ASP A 182 -18.22 27.57 -9.97
C ASP A 182 -17.59 28.99 -10.05
N ALA A 183 -18.08 29.90 -9.22
CA ALA A 183 -17.56 31.26 -9.16
C ALA A 183 -16.49 31.44 -8.07
N TYR A 184 -16.13 30.40 -7.34
CA TYR A 184 -15.11 30.51 -6.30
C TYR A 184 -13.72 30.60 -6.91
N PRO A 185 -12.86 31.53 -6.43
CA PRO A 185 -11.49 31.63 -6.93
C PRO A 185 -10.66 30.43 -6.50
N ILE A 186 -9.98 29.82 -7.45
CA ILE A 186 -9.09 28.69 -7.21
C ILE A 186 -7.77 29.19 -6.65
N GLY A 187 -7.25 28.51 -5.62
CA GLY A 187 -5.98 28.86 -4.99
C GLY A 187 -5.66 27.94 -3.82
N THR A 188 -4.58 28.26 -3.13
CA THR A 188 -4.15 27.55 -1.91
C THR A 188 -4.35 28.42 -0.69
N LEU A 189 -4.86 27.84 0.39
CA LEU A 189 -4.95 28.54 1.67
C LEU A 189 -3.58 28.63 2.35
N PRO A 190 -3.31 29.73 3.08
CA PRO A 190 -2.08 29.84 3.87
C PRO A 190 -1.98 28.78 4.96
N GLY A 191 -0.75 28.35 5.27
CA GLY A 191 -0.47 27.42 6.35
C GLY A 191 -0.21 26.00 5.86
N ARG A 192 -0.78 25.01 6.56
CA ARG A 192 -0.61 23.60 6.16
C ARG A 192 -1.43 23.31 4.91
N TRP A 193 -0.90 22.45 4.04
CA TRP A 193 -1.58 22.00 2.83
C TRP A 193 -3.01 21.48 3.14
N SER A 194 -3.19 20.73 4.23
CA SER A 194 -4.49 20.20 4.65
C SER A 194 -5.54 21.26 5.02
N ASN A 195 -5.15 22.53 5.21
CA ASN A 195 -6.11 23.61 5.38
C ASN A 195 -6.92 23.85 4.11
N THR A 196 -6.37 23.47 2.95
CA THR A 196 -7.02 23.64 1.64
C THR A 196 -8.32 22.85 1.54
N TYR A 197 -8.52 21.79 2.32
CA TYR A 197 -9.82 21.11 2.45
C TYR A 197 -10.93 22.00 3.03
N ASN A 198 -10.60 23.18 3.57
CA ASN A 198 -11.56 24.18 3.99
C ASN A 198 -11.86 25.24 2.91
N ASP A 199 -11.16 25.21 1.77
CA ASP A 199 -11.37 26.15 0.68
C ASP A 199 -12.72 25.91 0.00
N PRO A 200 -13.58 26.95 -0.18
CA PRO A 200 -14.87 26.80 -0.85
C PRO A 200 -14.73 26.29 -2.30
N ALA A 201 -13.70 26.73 -3.04
CA ALA A 201 -13.47 26.29 -4.41
C ALA A 201 -13.16 24.80 -4.48
N LEU A 202 -12.26 24.29 -3.61
CA LEU A 202 -11.96 22.87 -3.52
C LEU A 202 -13.21 22.07 -3.14
N ARG A 203 -13.94 22.52 -2.14
CA ARG A 203 -15.16 21.86 -1.67
C ARG A 203 -16.22 21.77 -2.77
N THR A 204 -16.36 22.81 -3.57
CA THR A 204 -17.29 22.80 -4.70
C THR A 204 -16.82 21.83 -5.80
N ALA A 205 -15.53 21.83 -6.13
CA ALA A 205 -15.00 20.91 -7.13
C ALA A 205 -15.16 19.44 -6.71
N VAL A 206 -14.88 19.13 -5.45
CA VAL A 206 -15.10 17.78 -4.88
C VAL A 206 -16.59 17.42 -4.87
N GLU A 207 -17.47 18.39 -4.60
CA GLU A 207 -18.92 18.17 -4.63
C GLU A 207 -19.41 17.80 -6.02
N HIS A 208 -18.96 18.50 -7.06
CA HIS A 208 -19.27 18.16 -8.44
C HIS A 208 -18.77 16.77 -8.84
N PHE A 209 -17.61 16.36 -8.32
CA PHE A 209 -17.13 14.98 -8.52
C PHE A 209 -18.07 13.95 -7.87
N TRP A 210 -18.43 14.13 -6.59
CA TRP A 210 -19.27 13.16 -5.87
C TRP A 210 -20.73 13.16 -6.32
N SER A 211 -21.27 14.31 -6.69
CA SER A 211 -22.63 14.44 -7.21
C SER A 211 -22.74 14.03 -8.66
N ASN A 212 -21.65 14.06 -9.39
CA ASN A 212 -21.55 13.80 -10.84
C ASN A 212 -22.61 14.57 -11.65
N ASP A 213 -22.84 15.84 -11.29
CA ASP A 213 -23.93 16.68 -11.77
C ASP A 213 -23.52 17.63 -12.92
N VAL A 214 -22.28 17.56 -13.35
CA VAL A 214 -21.74 18.35 -14.47
C VAL A 214 -21.77 17.57 -15.78
N VAL A 215 -21.83 18.27 -16.90
CA VAL A 215 -21.84 17.69 -18.27
C VAL A 215 -20.63 16.82 -18.55
N GLY A 216 -19.50 17.08 -17.88
CA GLY A 216 -18.26 16.34 -18.04
C GLY A 216 -18.26 14.89 -17.55
N ASP A 217 -19.30 14.45 -16.85
CA ASP A 217 -19.41 13.07 -16.32
C ASP A 217 -18.13 12.62 -15.60
N LEU A 218 -17.72 13.37 -14.56
CA LEU A 218 -16.41 13.20 -13.92
C LEU A 218 -16.16 11.79 -13.37
N GLN A 219 -17.20 11.14 -12.82
CA GLN A 219 -17.08 9.77 -12.34
C GLN A 219 -16.98 8.76 -13.49
N GLY A 220 -17.70 8.99 -14.59
CA GLY A 220 -17.62 8.13 -15.78
C GLY A 220 -16.23 8.19 -16.42
N GLU A 221 -15.59 9.36 -16.48
CA GLU A 221 -14.21 9.50 -16.95
C GLU A 221 -13.22 8.82 -15.99
N TYR A 222 -13.41 8.95 -14.69
CA TYR A 222 -12.59 8.28 -13.67
C TYR A 222 -12.73 6.76 -13.76
N ASP A 223 -13.93 6.24 -13.94
CA ASP A 223 -14.21 4.81 -14.18
C ASP A 223 -13.50 4.32 -15.46
N HIS A 224 -13.55 5.12 -16.54
CA HIS A 224 -12.87 4.79 -17.79
C HIS A 224 -11.34 4.72 -17.61
N VAL A 225 -10.75 5.67 -16.91
CA VAL A 225 -9.33 5.66 -16.57
C VAL A 225 -8.96 4.37 -15.84
N TRP A 226 -9.73 3.98 -14.83
CA TRP A 226 -9.50 2.73 -14.11
C TRP A 226 -9.69 1.48 -14.97
N GLN A 227 -10.64 1.50 -15.88
CA GLN A 227 -10.81 0.40 -16.83
C GLN A 227 -9.55 0.22 -17.70
N VAL A 228 -8.94 1.31 -18.14
CA VAL A 228 -7.70 1.30 -18.92
C VAL A 228 -6.53 0.77 -18.07
N VAL A 229 -6.34 1.29 -16.86
CA VAL A 229 -5.28 0.84 -15.93
C VAL A 229 -5.41 -0.66 -15.63
N ALA A 230 -6.61 -1.11 -15.22
CA ALA A 230 -6.85 -2.49 -14.85
C ALA A 230 -6.61 -3.46 -16.03
N ARG A 231 -7.07 -3.12 -17.23
CA ARG A 231 -6.80 -3.92 -18.44
C ARG A 231 -5.31 -3.99 -18.76
N TYR A 232 -4.59 -2.88 -18.62
CA TYR A 232 -3.17 -2.81 -18.94
C TYR A 232 -2.34 -3.75 -18.06
N PHE A 233 -2.69 -3.87 -16.78
CA PHE A 233 -1.95 -4.66 -15.81
C PHE A 233 -2.54 -6.06 -15.51
N SER A 234 -3.68 -6.44 -16.09
CA SER A 234 -4.45 -7.64 -15.75
C SER A 234 -3.68 -8.96 -15.80
N GLY A 235 -2.60 -9.06 -16.56
CA GLY A 235 -1.76 -10.25 -16.64
C GLY A 235 -0.48 -10.21 -15.83
N ASN A 236 -0.26 -9.17 -15.03
CA ASN A 236 1.02 -8.97 -14.34
C ASN A 236 0.98 -9.56 -12.92
N GLN A 237 1.65 -10.69 -12.72
CA GLN A 237 1.69 -11.40 -11.42
C GLN A 237 2.27 -10.58 -10.24
N TRP A 238 2.93 -9.46 -10.51
CA TRP A 238 3.52 -8.59 -9.49
C TRP A 238 2.59 -7.45 -9.05
N ILE A 239 1.40 -7.37 -9.60
CA ILE A 239 0.35 -6.49 -9.09
C ILE A 239 -0.31 -7.17 -7.90
N ALA A 240 -0.24 -6.54 -6.72
CA ALA A 240 -0.99 -6.96 -5.54
C ALA A 240 -2.49 -6.66 -5.71
N GLY A 241 -2.79 -5.53 -6.31
CA GLY A 241 -4.15 -5.04 -6.51
C GLY A 241 -4.17 -3.57 -6.90
N TYR A 242 -5.36 -3.01 -6.84
CA TYR A 242 -5.69 -1.63 -7.18
C TYR A 242 -6.29 -0.93 -5.97
N ASP A 243 -5.79 0.24 -5.64
CA ASP A 243 -6.34 1.15 -4.64
C ASP A 243 -7.10 2.26 -5.39
N PRO A 244 -8.44 2.21 -5.40
CA PRO A 244 -9.24 2.99 -6.35
C PRO A 244 -9.16 4.50 -6.18
N ILE A 245 -8.92 4.98 -4.97
CA ILE A 245 -8.79 6.40 -4.65
C ILE A 245 -8.13 6.57 -3.28
N ASN A 246 -7.08 7.37 -3.23
CA ASN A 246 -6.40 7.76 -2.00
C ASN A 246 -7.28 8.70 -1.17
N GLU A 247 -7.40 8.42 0.12
CA GLU A 247 -8.02 9.31 1.12
C GLU A 247 -9.29 10.05 0.65
N PRO A 248 -10.32 9.33 0.16
CA PRO A 248 -11.49 9.97 -0.42
C PRO A 248 -12.11 11.00 0.54
N PHE A 249 -12.19 12.25 0.08
CA PHE A 249 -12.78 13.35 0.84
C PHE A 249 -14.25 13.53 0.46
N THR A 250 -15.15 12.82 1.15
CA THR A 250 -16.58 12.85 0.84
C THR A 250 -17.35 14.01 1.50
N ARG A 251 -16.69 14.85 2.30
CA ARG A 251 -17.28 15.91 3.13
C ARG A 251 -18.29 15.45 4.19
N ASP A 252 -18.42 14.18 4.44
CA ASP A 252 -19.28 13.64 5.52
C ASP A 252 -18.81 14.02 6.93
N LEU A 253 -18.32 15.23 7.05
CA LEU A 253 -17.56 15.70 8.18
C LEU A 253 -18.31 15.77 9.49
N THR A 254 -19.62 15.84 9.48
CA THR A 254 -20.41 15.70 10.70
C THR A 254 -21.90 15.55 10.38
N LYS A 255 -22.52 14.48 10.89
CA LYS A 255 -23.98 14.40 11.06
C LYS A 255 -24.57 15.62 11.80
N THR A 256 -23.74 16.47 12.39
CA THR A 256 -24.13 17.60 13.25
C THR A 256 -23.95 18.98 12.61
N SER A 257 -23.26 19.10 11.48
CA SER A 257 -22.97 20.41 10.86
C SER A 257 -23.43 20.57 9.41
N ALA A 258 -23.93 19.52 8.77
CA ALA A 258 -24.54 19.66 7.45
C ALA A 258 -25.89 20.36 7.59
N PRO A 259 -26.21 21.36 6.74
CA PRO A 259 -27.57 21.93 6.69
C PRO A 259 -28.59 20.84 6.42
N ALA A 260 -29.75 20.89 7.07
CA ALA A 260 -30.86 20.00 6.79
C ALA A 260 -31.21 20.06 5.29
N GLY A 261 -31.27 18.90 4.62
CA GLY A 261 -31.49 18.82 3.16
C GLY A 261 -30.21 18.88 2.31
N SER A 262 -29.03 18.92 2.93
CA SER A 262 -27.76 18.75 2.21
C SER A 262 -27.66 17.31 1.68
N PRO A 263 -27.29 17.08 0.42
CA PRO A 263 -27.12 15.74 -0.15
C PRO A 263 -25.91 14.98 0.39
N TYR A 264 -25.34 15.43 1.50
CA TYR A 264 -24.14 14.90 2.12
C TYR A 264 -24.42 13.67 2.96
N VAL A 265 -23.97 12.54 2.50
CA VAL A 265 -24.27 11.30 3.18
C VAL A 265 -23.18 10.28 3.00
N ALA A 266 -22.99 9.53 4.06
CA ALA A 266 -22.23 8.30 4.18
C ALA A 266 -22.31 7.32 2.99
N GLY A 267 -23.22 7.49 2.08
CA GLY A 267 -23.43 6.63 0.94
C GLY A 267 -22.76 7.06 -0.37
N HIS A 268 -22.16 8.24 -0.47
CA HIS A 268 -21.49 8.63 -1.73
C HIS A 268 -20.36 7.67 -2.09
N LEU A 269 -19.53 7.32 -1.12
CA LEU A 269 -18.41 6.42 -1.32
C LEU A 269 -18.86 5.01 -1.69
N GLU A 270 -19.91 4.51 -1.04
CA GLU A 270 -20.47 3.20 -1.35
C GLU A 270 -21.11 3.16 -2.73
N CYS A 271 -21.88 4.19 -3.09
CA CYS A 271 -22.41 4.36 -4.44
C CYS A 271 -21.32 4.39 -5.49
N PHE A 272 -20.28 5.16 -5.25
CA PHE A 272 -19.13 5.27 -6.13
C PHE A 272 -18.42 3.91 -6.33
N TYR A 273 -18.22 3.16 -5.24
CA TYR A 273 -17.55 1.87 -5.34
C TYR A 273 -18.40 0.77 -6.00
N THR A 274 -19.70 0.74 -5.73
CA THR A 274 -20.52 -0.44 -6.04
C THR A 274 -21.69 -0.17 -6.98
N GLY A 275 -22.05 1.09 -7.23
CA GLY A 275 -23.27 1.49 -7.92
C GLY A 275 -24.55 1.26 -7.09
N LYS A 276 -24.43 0.88 -5.80
CA LYS A 276 -25.58 0.57 -4.92
C LYS A 276 -25.36 1.13 -3.54
N ALA A 277 -26.42 1.68 -2.96
CA ALA A 277 -26.44 2.00 -1.54
C ALA A 277 -26.75 0.75 -0.70
N HIS A 278 -26.07 0.61 0.44
CA HIS A 278 -26.37 -0.44 1.41
C HIS A 278 -27.79 -0.23 2.00
N PRO A 279 -28.62 -1.28 2.14
CA PRO A 279 -29.93 -1.17 2.78
C PRO A 279 -29.78 -0.64 4.21
N GLY A 280 -30.43 0.49 4.51
CA GLY A 280 -30.39 1.12 5.82
C GLY A 280 -29.54 2.38 5.90
N LEU A 281 -28.73 2.70 4.88
CA LEU A 281 -28.15 4.03 4.77
C LEU A 281 -29.28 5.03 4.44
N SER A 282 -29.38 6.05 5.26
CA SER A 282 -30.37 7.10 5.09
C SER A 282 -29.72 8.46 5.25
N PHE A 283 -30.26 9.43 4.53
CA PHE A 283 -29.90 10.83 4.73
C PHE A 283 -30.22 11.31 6.16
N HIS A 284 -29.59 12.36 6.60
CA HIS A 284 -29.85 12.96 7.91
C HIS A 284 -31.32 13.36 8.09
N ASP A 285 -32.06 13.58 7.00
CA ASP A 285 -33.49 13.85 6.99
C ASP A 285 -34.36 12.58 7.01
N GLY A 286 -33.75 11.39 7.05
CA GLY A 286 -34.44 10.10 7.07
C GLY A 286 -34.85 9.59 5.68
N SER A 287 -34.54 10.29 4.59
CA SER A 287 -34.73 9.74 3.24
C SER A 287 -33.72 8.61 2.96
N VAL A 288 -34.17 7.60 2.21
CA VAL A 288 -33.30 6.46 1.84
C VAL A 288 -32.35 6.90 0.74
N LEU A 289 -31.05 6.61 0.90
CA LEU A 289 -30.08 6.85 -0.15
C LEU A 289 -30.34 5.94 -1.35
N SER A 290 -30.46 6.52 -2.53
CA SER A 290 -30.41 5.80 -3.80
C SER A 290 -29.22 6.31 -4.60
N CYS A 291 -28.41 5.39 -5.12
CA CYS A 291 -27.33 5.76 -6.02
C CYS A 291 -27.91 6.19 -7.37
N PRO A 292 -27.52 7.33 -7.92
CA PRO A 292 -27.95 7.71 -9.27
C PRO A 292 -26.96 7.16 -10.34
N PRO A 293 -27.43 6.64 -11.46
CA PRO A 293 -28.68 5.88 -11.60
C PRO A 293 -28.58 4.53 -10.88
N ASP A 294 -29.71 3.97 -10.45
CA ASP A 294 -29.81 2.67 -9.76
C ASP A 294 -29.42 1.51 -10.72
N ASP A 295 -28.19 1.54 -11.21
CA ASP A 295 -27.63 0.53 -12.10
C ASP A 295 -26.57 -0.29 -11.35
N PRO A 296 -26.91 -1.51 -10.92
CA PRO A 296 -25.99 -2.38 -10.20
C PRO A 296 -24.80 -2.87 -11.05
N SER A 297 -24.77 -2.57 -12.35
CA SER A 297 -23.61 -2.84 -13.20
C SER A 297 -22.59 -1.71 -13.17
N GLN A 298 -22.95 -0.54 -12.64
CA GLN A 298 -22.08 0.61 -12.46
C GLN A 298 -21.42 0.58 -11.09
N GLY A 299 -20.38 1.35 -10.93
CA GLY A 299 -19.56 1.43 -9.73
C GLY A 299 -18.11 1.06 -10.02
N LEU A 300 -17.21 1.89 -9.52
CA LEU A 300 -15.79 1.84 -9.84
C LEU A 300 -15.16 0.45 -9.62
N ILE A 301 -15.45 -0.19 -8.48
CA ILE A 301 -14.89 -1.53 -8.21
C ILE A 301 -15.41 -2.57 -9.20
N ARG A 302 -16.67 -2.47 -9.63
CA ARG A 302 -17.22 -3.36 -10.66
C ARG A 302 -16.56 -3.14 -12.00
N THR A 303 -16.30 -1.89 -12.37
CA THR A 303 -15.55 -1.53 -13.58
C THR A 303 -14.15 -2.11 -13.57
N ILE A 304 -13.43 -1.97 -12.44
CA ILE A 304 -12.10 -2.55 -12.25
C ILE A 304 -12.16 -4.08 -12.36
N LYS A 305 -13.09 -4.74 -11.64
CA LYS A 305 -13.24 -6.21 -11.64
C LYS A 305 -13.73 -6.76 -12.98
N ALA A 306 -14.45 -5.99 -13.78
CA ALA A 306 -14.82 -6.38 -15.15
C ALA A 306 -13.62 -6.30 -16.11
N ALA A 307 -12.72 -5.35 -15.89
CA ALA A 307 -11.48 -5.20 -16.67
C ALA A 307 -10.41 -6.22 -16.25
N ASP A 308 -10.33 -6.50 -14.94
CA ASP A 308 -9.40 -7.44 -14.33
C ASP A 308 -10.09 -8.20 -13.18
N PRO A 309 -10.67 -9.39 -13.43
CA PRO A 309 -11.37 -10.16 -12.41
C PRO A 309 -10.45 -10.77 -11.36
N HIS A 310 -9.16 -10.76 -11.59
CA HIS A 310 -8.20 -11.54 -10.85
C HIS A 310 -7.52 -10.75 -9.72
N HIS A 311 -7.01 -9.55 -9.98
CA HIS A 311 -6.32 -8.77 -8.95
C HIS A 311 -7.28 -8.22 -7.90
N LEU A 312 -6.74 -8.00 -6.71
CA LEU A 312 -7.49 -7.49 -5.56
C LEU A 312 -7.85 -6.01 -5.74
N VAL A 313 -8.89 -5.57 -5.04
CA VAL A 313 -9.21 -4.15 -4.91
C VAL A 313 -9.12 -3.78 -3.43
N PHE A 314 -8.25 -2.81 -3.15
CA PHE A 314 -7.99 -2.26 -1.83
C PHE A 314 -8.79 -0.96 -1.69
N PHE A 315 -9.98 -1.04 -1.10
CA PHE A 315 -10.87 0.12 -1.00
C PHE A 315 -10.66 0.87 0.32
N GLU A 316 -10.64 2.19 0.26
CA GLU A 316 -10.47 3.05 1.41
C GLU A 316 -11.82 3.59 1.92
N PRO A 317 -11.96 3.81 3.25
CA PRO A 317 -13.00 4.64 3.81
C PRO A 317 -12.65 6.12 3.62
N ASP A 318 -13.58 7.02 4.01
CA ASP A 318 -13.33 8.47 4.03
C ASP A 318 -12.04 8.84 4.81
N ILE A 319 -11.33 9.87 4.36
CA ILE A 319 -10.05 10.36 4.92
C ILE A 319 -10.06 10.52 6.45
N PHE A 320 -11.21 10.92 7.04
CA PHE A 320 -11.27 11.10 8.50
C PHE A 320 -11.26 9.79 9.28
N SER A 321 -11.45 8.69 8.60
CA SER A 321 -11.29 7.35 9.17
C SER A 321 -9.84 7.08 9.60
N SER A 322 -8.85 7.73 8.97
CA SER A 322 -7.43 7.67 9.34
C SER A 322 -7.17 8.13 10.78
N ARG A 323 -8.09 8.92 11.35
CA ARG A 323 -8.06 9.43 12.73
C ARG A 323 -9.12 8.77 13.63
N GLY A 324 -9.53 7.56 13.31
CA GLY A 324 -10.43 6.76 14.11
C GLY A 324 -11.91 7.12 14.02
N LYS A 325 -12.38 7.89 13.03
CA LYS A 325 -13.80 7.99 12.74
C LYS A 325 -14.33 6.68 12.19
N HIS A 326 -15.61 6.44 12.41
CA HIS A 326 -16.28 5.25 11.89
C HIS A 326 -16.33 5.29 10.36
N SER A 327 -16.11 4.12 9.74
CA SER A 327 -16.39 3.93 8.32
C SER A 327 -17.86 3.57 8.16
N ASP A 328 -18.51 4.16 7.16
CA ASP A 328 -19.89 3.86 6.81
C ASP A 328 -19.98 2.94 5.57
N VAL A 329 -18.84 2.37 5.13
CA VAL A 329 -18.84 1.42 3.99
C VAL A 329 -19.36 0.06 4.44
N GLY A 330 -20.39 -0.44 3.76
CA GLY A 330 -21.05 -1.72 4.04
C GLY A 330 -20.61 -2.87 3.12
N PRO A 331 -21.38 -3.98 3.10
CA PRO A 331 -21.13 -5.12 2.22
C PRO A 331 -21.26 -4.76 0.74
N MET A 332 -20.34 -5.20 -0.10
CA MET A 332 -20.27 -4.80 -1.51
C MET A 332 -20.68 -5.88 -2.51
N ASP A 333 -20.97 -7.11 -2.07
CA ASP A 333 -21.34 -8.28 -2.90
C ASP A 333 -20.31 -8.55 -4.03
N LEU A 334 -19.04 -8.43 -3.70
CA LEU A 334 -17.89 -8.66 -4.59
C LEU A 334 -16.84 -9.53 -3.91
N LYS A 335 -15.99 -10.19 -4.70
CA LYS A 335 -14.85 -10.98 -4.23
C LYS A 335 -13.53 -10.23 -4.43
N GLY A 336 -12.52 -10.65 -3.68
CA GLY A 336 -11.18 -10.12 -3.81
C GLY A 336 -11.06 -8.67 -3.33
N LEU A 337 -11.82 -8.31 -2.31
CA LEU A 337 -11.77 -6.99 -1.67
C LEU A 337 -10.87 -7.02 -0.45
N VAL A 338 -10.14 -5.94 -0.26
CA VAL A 338 -9.30 -5.67 0.91
C VAL A 338 -9.74 -4.34 1.50
N TYR A 339 -10.12 -4.35 2.77
CA TYR A 339 -10.39 -3.13 3.52
C TYR A 339 -9.07 -2.43 3.83
N ASN A 340 -8.81 -1.38 3.10
CA ASN A 340 -7.60 -0.59 3.12
C ASN A 340 -7.83 0.68 3.95
N PHE A 341 -6.86 1.11 4.75
CA PHE A 341 -7.02 2.30 5.57
C PHE A 341 -5.68 2.90 5.99
N HIS A 342 -5.71 4.18 6.30
CA HIS A 342 -4.57 4.91 6.83
C HIS A 342 -4.66 5.04 8.35
N VAL A 343 -3.50 5.23 8.99
CA VAL A 343 -3.39 5.41 10.43
C VAL A 343 -2.42 6.53 10.74
N TYR A 344 -2.96 7.65 11.18
CA TYR A 344 -2.18 8.81 11.58
C TYR A 344 -2.64 9.37 12.91
N CYS A 345 -1.71 9.77 13.76
CA CYS A 345 -1.99 10.42 15.03
C CYS A 345 -2.52 11.85 14.83
N GLY A 346 -3.75 12.10 15.21
CA GLY A 346 -4.36 13.43 15.15
C GLY A 346 -3.68 14.49 16.00
N LEU A 347 -3.03 14.06 17.09
CA LEU A 347 -2.25 14.94 17.99
C LEU A 347 -0.98 15.48 17.32
N ARG A 348 -0.47 14.75 16.32
CA ARG A 348 0.75 15.10 15.58
C ARG A 348 0.49 15.77 14.24
N SER A 349 -0.72 16.11 13.91
CA SER A 349 -1.07 16.62 12.58
C SER A 349 -0.08 17.71 12.10
N GLY A 350 0.88 17.29 11.26
CA GLY A 350 1.86 18.15 10.58
C GLY A 350 2.97 18.74 11.46
N VAL A 351 3.24 18.22 12.65
CA VAL A 351 4.42 18.59 13.46
C VAL A 351 5.21 17.34 13.73
N THR A 352 6.26 17.14 12.96
CA THR A 352 7.34 16.23 13.29
C THR A 352 7.98 16.66 14.61
N GLY A 353 8.18 15.73 15.54
CA GLY A 353 9.14 15.91 16.60
C GLY A 353 8.67 16.43 17.96
N ASP A 354 7.42 16.21 18.38
CA ASP A 354 7.10 16.32 19.81
C ASP A 354 7.17 14.91 20.47
N PRO A 355 8.30 14.54 21.08
CA PRO A 355 8.45 13.24 21.72
C PRO A 355 7.56 13.08 22.96
N THR A 356 6.94 14.15 23.46
CA THR A 356 6.16 14.13 24.71
C THR A 356 4.85 13.35 24.59
N ASN A 357 4.43 12.97 23.36
CA ASN A 357 3.17 12.29 23.09
C ASN A 357 3.27 10.96 22.33
N VAL A 358 4.44 10.35 22.23
CA VAL A 358 4.64 9.09 21.47
C VAL A 358 3.69 7.99 21.93
N ALA A 359 3.59 7.77 23.25
CA ALA A 359 2.71 6.74 23.82
C ALA A 359 1.21 7.07 23.59
N ALA A 360 0.84 8.35 23.65
CA ALA A 360 -0.54 8.78 23.39
C ALA A 360 -0.89 8.59 21.91
N CYS A 361 0.01 8.94 20.99
CA CYS A 361 -0.14 8.66 19.56
C CYS A 361 -0.28 7.17 19.27
N ALA A 362 0.62 6.35 19.78
CA ALA A 362 0.56 4.90 19.58
C ALA A 362 -0.75 4.29 20.11
N ALA A 363 -1.29 4.81 21.22
CA ALA A 363 -2.57 4.38 21.75
C ALA A 363 -3.77 4.83 20.91
N GLU A 364 -3.73 6.04 20.33
CA GLU A 364 -4.75 6.53 19.41
C GLU A 364 -4.78 5.71 18.12
N GLU A 365 -3.60 5.45 17.56
CA GLU A 365 -3.43 4.65 16.35
C GLU A 365 -3.86 3.20 16.56
N LEU A 366 -3.54 2.60 17.71
CA LEU A 366 -4.04 1.27 18.08
C LEU A 366 -5.57 1.24 18.13
N LYS A 367 -6.22 2.25 18.70
CA LYS A 367 -7.69 2.35 18.72
C LYS A 367 -8.27 2.45 17.32
N THR A 368 -7.59 3.17 16.41
CA THR A 368 -7.99 3.27 15.01
C THR A 368 -7.92 1.89 14.35
N MET A 369 -6.81 1.16 14.48
CA MET A 369 -6.66 -0.20 13.96
C MET A 369 -7.70 -1.16 14.55
N GLN A 370 -7.97 -1.11 15.86
CA GLN A 370 -8.99 -1.92 16.54
C GLN A 370 -10.38 -1.62 15.98
N ARG A 371 -10.73 -0.36 15.79
CA ARG A 371 -12.00 0.04 15.17
C ARG A 371 -12.15 -0.52 13.77
N ARG A 372 -11.12 -0.46 12.93
CA ARG A 372 -11.15 -1.09 11.59
C ARG A 372 -11.40 -2.60 11.69
N SER A 373 -10.80 -3.26 12.69
CA SER A 373 -11.06 -4.68 12.97
C SER A 373 -12.51 -4.97 13.35
N GLU A 374 -13.13 -4.08 14.13
CA GLU A 374 -14.53 -4.20 14.58
C GLU A 374 -15.53 -3.95 13.45
N GLU A 375 -15.20 -3.05 12.52
CA GLU A 375 -16.06 -2.72 11.37
C GLU A 375 -16.03 -3.78 10.26
N ARG A 376 -14.91 -4.46 10.09
CA ARG A 376 -14.70 -5.44 9.03
C ARG A 376 -15.77 -6.56 8.97
N PRO A 377 -16.24 -7.16 10.08
CA PRO A 377 -17.32 -8.13 10.05
C PRO A 377 -18.65 -7.58 9.52
N ASP A 378 -18.92 -6.29 9.69
CA ASP A 378 -20.15 -5.65 9.18
C ASP A 378 -20.14 -5.52 7.65
N MET A 379 -18.96 -5.65 7.03
CA MET A 379 -18.77 -5.70 5.57
C MET A 379 -18.89 -7.12 5.01
N ALA A 380 -19.17 -8.12 5.86
CA ALA A 380 -19.32 -9.52 5.42
C ALA A 380 -20.58 -9.72 4.59
N ASP A 381 -20.47 -10.53 3.55
CA ASP A 381 -21.58 -10.91 2.68
C ASP A 381 -21.43 -12.35 2.15
N ALA A 382 -22.29 -12.76 1.23
CA ALA A 382 -22.24 -14.10 0.65
C ALA A 382 -20.96 -14.37 -0.16
N LYS A 383 -20.27 -13.35 -0.63
CA LYS A 383 -19.03 -13.45 -1.43
C LYS A 383 -17.79 -13.48 -0.55
N GLN A 384 -17.81 -12.74 0.56
CA GLN A 384 -16.76 -12.70 1.57
C GLN A 384 -17.36 -12.87 2.99
N PRO A 385 -17.76 -14.09 3.37
CA PRO A 385 -18.52 -14.33 4.61
C PRO A 385 -17.74 -14.04 5.89
N ALA A 386 -16.42 -13.92 5.83
CA ALA A 386 -15.58 -13.52 6.96
C ALA A 386 -15.24 -12.01 6.96
N GLY A 387 -15.88 -11.24 6.08
CA GLY A 387 -15.50 -9.87 5.76
C GLY A 387 -14.22 -9.80 4.91
N PRO A 388 -13.89 -8.63 4.34
CA PRO A 388 -12.71 -8.43 3.52
C PRO A 388 -11.41 -8.67 4.31
N ALA A 389 -10.33 -9.05 3.63
CA ALA A 389 -8.99 -8.91 4.21
C ALA A 389 -8.73 -7.44 4.53
N TRP A 390 -7.71 -7.13 5.32
CA TRP A 390 -7.43 -5.77 5.75
C TRP A 390 -5.95 -5.41 5.71
N PHE A 391 -5.69 -4.11 5.48
CA PHE A 391 -4.34 -3.61 5.22
C PHE A 391 -4.19 -2.16 5.64
N ILE A 392 -3.01 -1.77 6.15
CA ILE A 392 -2.66 -0.37 6.42
C ILE A 392 -1.85 0.16 5.24
N SER A 393 -2.48 0.94 4.36
CA SER A 393 -1.78 1.46 3.17
C SER A 393 -0.94 2.69 3.46
N GLU A 394 -1.23 3.40 4.55
CA GLU A 394 -0.38 4.50 4.99
C GLU A 394 -0.30 4.59 6.51
N PHE A 395 0.90 4.86 6.99
CA PHE A 395 1.19 5.24 8.36
C PHE A 395 2.57 5.89 8.46
N GLY A 396 2.84 6.48 9.58
CA GLY A 396 4.16 7.01 9.90
C GLY A 396 4.29 8.49 9.58
N ALA A 397 4.75 8.83 8.37
CA ALA A 397 5.06 10.22 7.98
C ALA A 397 5.87 10.95 9.05
N THR A 398 6.88 10.26 9.62
CA THR A 398 7.68 10.77 10.75
C THR A 398 9.06 10.13 10.78
N ASN A 399 10.03 10.85 11.32
CA ASN A 399 11.38 10.34 11.63
C ASN A 399 11.53 9.85 13.10
N ASP A 400 10.43 9.70 13.83
CA ASP A 400 10.41 9.26 15.22
C ASP A 400 10.42 7.72 15.32
N ASN A 401 11.58 7.15 15.65
CA ASN A 401 11.79 5.71 15.75
C ASN A 401 10.89 5.05 16.81
N ASP A 402 10.71 5.70 17.97
CA ASP A 402 9.94 5.11 19.07
C ASP A 402 8.46 4.97 18.67
N LEU A 403 7.91 5.96 17.95
CA LEU A 403 6.56 5.87 17.42
C LEU A 403 6.42 4.77 16.37
N ILE A 404 7.36 4.69 15.43
CA ILE A 404 7.36 3.65 14.38
C ILE A 404 7.45 2.25 14.99
N GLU A 405 8.28 2.05 16.02
CA GLU A 405 8.40 0.77 16.70
C GLU A 405 7.11 0.34 17.41
N LEU A 406 6.45 1.28 18.10
CA LEU A 406 5.17 1.01 18.76
C LEU A 406 4.05 0.72 17.75
N LEU A 407 3.98 1.49 16.67
CA LEU A 407 2.97 1.33 15.63
C LEU A 407 3.10 -0.01 14.91
N THR A 408 4.33 -0.37 14.53
CA THR A 408 4.60 -1.66 13.89
C THR A 408 4.40 -2.84 14.84
N ALA A 409 4.63 -2.68 16.15
CA ALA A 409 4.29 -3.69 17.14
C ALA A 409 2.77 -3.87 17.29
N ASN A 410 1.99 -2.79 17.25
CA ASN A 410 0.52 -2.85 17.23
C ASN A 410 0.02 -3.58 15.96
N ALA A 411 0.62 -3.29 14.80
CA ALA A 411 0.30 -4.00 13.55
C ALA A 411 0.65 -5.50 13.62
N ASP A 412 1.78 -5.87 14.24
CA ASP A 412 2.15 -7.27 14.50
C ASP A 412 1.11 -7.98 15.37
N GLN A 413 0.67 -7.33 16.47
CA GLN A 413 -0.35 -7.87 17.37
C GLN A 413 -1.68 -8.14 16.65
N LEU A 414 -2.07 -7.28 15.72
CA LEU A 414 -3.29 -7.39 14.94
C LEU A 414 -3.10 -8.17 13.63
N GLN A 415 -1.88 -8.63 13.36
CA GLN A 415 -1.50 -9.38 12.17
C GLN A 415 -1.82 -8.62 10.86
N LEU A 416 -1.46 -7.33 10.83
CA LEU A 416 -1.66 -6.44 9.69
C LEU A 416 -0.41 -6.35 8.80
N GLY A 417 -0.66 -6.35 7.48
CA GLY A 417 0.28 -5.83 6.50
C GLY A 417 0.23 -4.31 6.46
N TRP A 418 1.28 -3.69 5.95
CA TRP A 418 1.38 -2.23 5.95
C TRP A 418 2.34 -1.66 4.90
N THR A 419 2.13 -0.38 4.52
CA THR A 419 3.08 0.45 3.78
C THR A 419 3.32 1.77 4.49
N TYR A 420 4.58 2.11 4.71
CA TYR A 420 5.03 3.33 5.40
C TYR A 420 5.06 4.53 4.44
N TRP A 421 4.66 5.69 4.86
CA TRP A 421 4.81 6.95 4.14
C TRP A 421 6.10 7.66 4.55
N ALA A 422 7.14 7.80 3.65
CA ALA A 422 7.24 7.31 2.30
C ALA A 422 8.69 6.93 1.95
N TRP A 423 8.93 6.35 0.75
CA TRP A 423 10.29 5.96 0.33
C TRP A 423 11.23 7.14 0.15
N LYS A 424 10.83 8.13 -0.65
CA LYS A 424 11.56 9.37 -0.91
C LYS A 424 10.63 10.57 -0.84
N TYR A 425 11.17 11.73 -0.52
CA TYR A 425 10.39 12.97 -0.48
C TYR A 425 9.86 13.40 -1.86
N TYR A 426 10.63 13.17 -2.92
CA TYR A 426 10.27 13.52 -4.30
C TYR A 426 9.83 14.98 -4.51
N ASN A 427 10.24 15.90 -3.62
CA ASN A 427 9.78 17.28 -3.60
C ASN A 427 8.23 17.39 -3.52
N ASP A 428 7.65 16.58 -2.66
CA ASP A 428 6.24 16.44 -2.41
C ASP A 428 5.60 17.79 -2.00
N PRO A 429 4.56 18.29 -2.72
CA PRO A 429 3.90 19.56 -2.38
C PRO A 429 3.08 19.51 -1.09
N THR A 430 2.68 18.32 -0.65
CA THR A 430 1.81 18.08 0.51
C THR A 430 2.54 17.42 1.68
N GLY A 431 3.81 17.02 1.51
CA GLY A 431 4.62 16.34 2.51
C GLY A 431 5.83 17.12 2.97
N SER A 432 6.69 16.47 3.75
CA SER A 432 7.98 16.98 4.19
C SER A 432 9.13 15.98 4.00
N SER A 433 10.36 16.49 3.97
CA SER A 433 11.55 15.62 3.84
C SER A 433 11.74 14.65 5.00
N ASP A 434 11.16 14.94 6.17
CA ASP A 434 11.29 14.15 7.39
C ASP A 434 10.44 12.87 7.35
N GLU A 435 9.54 12.75 6.39
CA GLU A 435 8.70 11.58 6.13
C GLU A 435 9.43 10.51 5.33
N ALA A 436 10.54 10.88 4.69
CA ALA A 436 11.23 10.02 3.72
C ALA A 436 12.23 9.07 4.36
N LEU A 437 12.21 7.80 3.95
CA LEU A 437 13.24 6.81 4.33
C LEU A 437 14.58 7.01 3.62
N VAL A 438 14.57 7.62 2.44
CA VAL A 438 15.79 7.98 1.73
C VAL A 438 15.94 9.49 1.77
N THR A 439 16.98 9.95 2.46
CA THR A 439 17.27 11.36 2.62
C THR A 439 17.69 12.03 1.30
N ALA A 440 17.73 13.35 1.26
CA ALA A 440 18.20 14.11 0.11
C ALA A 440 19.64 13.77 -0.34
N THR A 441 20.46 13.23 0.56
CA THR A 441 21.82 12.76 0.25
C THR A 441 21.84 11.33 -0.33
N GLY A 442 20.69 10.66 -0.40
CA GLY A 442 20.57 9.27 -0.82
C GLY A 442 20.91 8.24 0.27
N ALA A 443 21.18 8.68 1.50
CA ALA A 443 21.35 7.80 2.66
C ALA A 443 19.98 7.32 3.18
N LEU A 444 19.95 6.19 3.89
CA LEU A 444 18.76 5.77 4.63
C LEU A 444 18.61 6.59 5.91
N ALA A 445 17.41 7.01 6.23
CA ALA A 445 17.05 7.58 7.51
C ALA A 445 17.14 6.50 8.62
N PRO A 446 17.38 6.87 9.89
CA PRO A 446 17.41 5.91 11.01
C PRO A 446 16.13 5.06 11.11
N THR A 447 14.97 5.61 10.77
CA THR A 447 13.67 4.92 10.77
C THR A 447 13.62 3.70 9.85
N ALA A 448 14.47 3.62 8.85
CA ALA A 448 14.60 2.42 8.01
C ALA A 448 15.01 1.17 8.81
N ALA A 449 15.79 1.33 9.89
CA ALA A 449 16.14 0.23 10.76
C ALA A 449 14.94 -0.26 11.60
N SER A 450 14.12 0.66 12.12
CA SER A 450 12.90 0.33 12.87
C SER A 450 11.83 -0.35 12.01
N LEU A 451 11.79 -0.05 10.71
CA LEU A 451 10.89 -0.68 9.74
C LEU A 451 11.41 -2.02 9.20
N SER A 452 12.72 -2.26 9.26
CA SER A 452 13.34 -3.53 8.84
C SER A 452 13.22 -4.56 9.97
N ARG A 453 12.12 -5.29 10.03
CA ARG A 453 11.71 -6.17 11.13
C ARG A 453 11.70 -7.63 10.68
N ALA A 454 11.95 -8.57 11.61
CA ALA A 454 11.65 -9.97 11.33
C ALA A 454 10.12 -10.16 11.29
N TYR A 455 9.63 -10.82 10.25
CA TYR A 455 8.20 -11.10 10.09
C TYR A 455 7.98 -12.27 9.13
N PRO A 456 6.82 -12.97 9.22
CA PRO A 456 6.50 -14.03 8.27
C PRO A 456 6.05 -13.41 6.94
N GLN A 457 6.80 -13.61 5.85
CA GLN A 457 6.38 -13.17 4.52
C GLN A 457 5.32 -14.10 3.92
N ALA A 458 5.45 -15.40 4.16
CA ALA A 458 4.47 -16.40 3.74
C ALA A 458 4.36 -17.50 4.80
N VAL A 459 3.16 -17.83 5.24
CA VAL A 459 2.88 -18.84 6.27
C VAL A 459 2.13 -20.01 5.68
N SER A 460 2.71 -21.20 5.76
CA SER A 460 2.11 -22.47 5.32
C SER A 460 1.08 -22.99 6.34
N GLY A 461 0.13 -22.16 6.70
CA GLY A 461 -0.88 -22.42 7.72
C GLY A 461 -1.68 -21.17 8.07
N THR A 462 -2.42 -21.26 9.17
CA THR A 462 -3.16 -20.11 9.73
C THR A 462 -2.33 -19.50 10.86
N PRO A 463 -1.81 -18.27 10.71
CA PRO A 463 -1.08 -17.59 11.78
C PRO A 463 -2.01 -17.32 12.94
N VAL A 464 -1.50 -17.56 14.16
CA VAL A 464 -2.20 -17.29 15.42
C VAL A 464 -1.61 -16.06 16.08
N SER A 465 -0.28 -15.93 16.07
CA SER A 465 0.40 -14.76 16.60
C SER A 465 1.83 -14.67 16.03
N PHE A 466 2.32 -13.45 15.90
CA PHE A 466 3.74 -13.19 15.75
C PHE A 466 4.11 -11.84 16.37
N SER A 467 5.38 -11.68 16.71
CA SER A 467 5.91 -10.45 17.29
C SER A 467 7.40 -10.31 17.01
N PHE A 468 7.87 -9.08 16.92
CA PHE A 468 9.28 -8.76 16.86
C PHE A 468 9.62 -7.64 17.85
N ASP A 469 10.56 -7.91 18.74
CA ASP A 469 11.15 -6.92 19.65
C ASP A 469 12.47 -6.39 19.06
N PRO A 470 12.51 -5.16 18.53
CA PRO A 470 13.72 -4.62 17.92
C PRO A 470 14.85 -4.35 18.94
N LYS A 471 14.52 -4.11 20.22
CA LYS A 471 15.52 -3.84 21.27
C LYS A 471 16.35 -5.07 21.62
N HIS A 472 15.74 -6.25 21.61
CA HIS A 472 16.41 -7.51 21.89
C HIS A 472 16.64 -8.35 20.62
N ALA A 473 16.14 -7.89 19.48
CA ALA A 473 16.13 -8.63 18.21
C ALA A 473 15.53 -10.04 18.38
N GLU A 474 14.42 -10.14 19.14
CA GLU A 474 13.72 -11.39 19.36
C GLU A 474 12.46 -11.46 18.51
N PHE A 475 12.30 -12.56 17.77
CA PHE A 475 11.12 -12.83 16.97
C PHE A 475 10.44 -14.11 17.42
N HIS A 476 9.12 -14.09 17.43
CA HIS A 476 8.27 -15.24 17.71
C HIS A 476 7.16 -15.35 16.66
N LEU A 477 6.88 -16.59 16.23
CA LEU A 477 5.74 -16.92 15.38
C LEU A 477 5.10 -18.20 15.88
N PHE A 478 3.76 -18.20 15.94
CA PHE A 478 2.94 -19.37 16.21
C PHE A 478 1.85 -19.48 15.15
N TYR A 479 1.73 -20.67 14.52
CA TYR A 479 0.69 -20.92 13.53
C TYR A 479 0.24 -22.38 13.54
N VAL A 480 -0.98 -22.63 13.04
CA VAL A 480 -1.54 -23.96 12.81
C VAL A 480 -1.30 -24.33 11.35
N PRO A 481 -0.53 -25.39 11.06
CA PRO A 481 -0.21 -25.77 9.68
C PRO A 481 -1.47 -26.17 8.92
N LYS A 482 -1.55 -25.78 7.65
CA LYS A 482 -2.60 -26.22 6.73
C LYS A 482 -2.33 -27.67 6.30
N ALA A 483 -3.35 -28.52 6.39
CA ALA A 483 -3.23 -29.89 5.95
C ALA A 483 -2.84 -29.94 4.45
N HIS A 484 -1.85 -30.80 4.13
CA HIS A 484 -1.33 -30.98 2.77
C HIS A 484 -0.67 -29.75 2.12
N ALA A 485 -0.33 -28.72 2.90
CA ALA A 485 0.46 -27.61 2.38
C ALA A 485 1.89 -28.09 2.06
N THR A 486 2.30 -27.94 0.80
CA THR A 486 3.62 -28.36 0.30
C THR A 486 4.62 -27.21 0.30
N ALA A 487 4.13 -25.98 0.07
CA ALA A 487 4.97 -24.81 0.07
C ALA A 487 5.43 -24.43 1.49
N PRO A 488 6.70 -24.07 1.71
CA PRO A 488 7.23 -23.79 3.03
C PRO A 488 6.78 -22.43 3.58
N THR A 489 6.83 -22.28 4.91
CA THR A 489 6.77 -20.99 5.58
C THR A 489 8.08 -20.22 5.35
N VAL A 490 7.98 -18.93 5.06
CA VAL A 490 9.13 -18.04 4.83
C VAL A 490 9.06 -16.86 5.78
N ILE A 491 10.13 -16.69 6.55
CA ILE A 491 10.29 -15.57 7.48
C ILE A 491 11.45 -14.70 7.01
N PHE A 492 11.20 -13.43 6.77
CA PHE A 492 12.27 -12.46 6.59
C PHE A 492 13.00 -12.22 7.90
N VAL A 493 14.33 -12.28 7.86
CA VAL A 493 15.21 -12.00 9.01
C VAL A 493 16.16 -10.88 8.61
N PRO A 494 16.09 -9.70 9.23
CA PRO A 494 16.91 -8.54 8.90
C PRO A 494 18.34 -8.69 9.41
N VAL A 495 19.09 -9.62 8.81
CA VAL A 495 20.44 -10.03 9.26
C VAL A 495 21.39 -8.84 9.34
N ALA A 496 21.40 -8.00 8.31
CA ALA A 496 22.28 -6.84 8.24
C ALA A 496 21.98 -5.77 9.29
N VAL A 497 20.74 -5.68 9.78
CA VAL A 497 20.27 -4.62 10.68
C VAL A 497 20.31 -5.08 12.13
N HIS A 498 19.71 -6.22 12.44
CA HIS A 498 19.49 -6.67 13.82
C HIS A 498 20.37 -7.86 14.22
N TYR A 499 20.93 -8.60 13.26
CA TYR A 499 21.70 -9.81 13.55
C TYR A 499 23.09 -9.82 12.91
N PRO A 500 23.93 -8.77 13.08
CA PRO A 500 25.22 -8.66 12.38
C PRO A 500 26.23 -9.75 12.77
N LYS A 501 26.01 -10.46 13.89
CA LYS A 501 26.79 -11.61 14.34
C LYS A 501 26.09 -12.95 14.07
N GLY A 502 24.98 -12.93 13.31
CA GLY A 502 24.12 -14.09 13.06
C GLY A 502 23.03 -14.24 14.12
N TYR A 503 22.16 -15.21 13.87
CA TYR A 503 21.02 -15.51 14.73
C TYR A 503 20.89 -17.02 15.01
N CYS A 504 20.17 -17.33 16.07
CA CYS A 504 19.73 -18.69 16.37
C CYS A 504 18.22 -18.78 16.13
N ALA A 505 17.80 -19.73 15.27
CA ALA A 505 16.42 -20.10 15.09
C ALA A 505 16.12 -21.43 15.76
N ARG A 506 14.98 -21.51 16.48
CA ARG A 506 14.43 -22.76 17.03
C ARG A 506 13.04 -22.95 16.49
N VAL A 507 12.76 -24.16 16.02
CA VAL A 507 11.47 -24.53 15.43
C VAL A 507 10.96 -25.79 16.11
N THR A 508 9.67 -25.79 16.46
CA THR A 508 8.94 -26.98 16.89
C THR A 508 7.78 -27.22 15.91
N GLY A 509 7.55 -28.46 15.50
CA GLY A 509 6.52 -28.81 14.50
C GLY A 509 6.93 -28.53 13.04
N GLY A 510 8.14 -28.07 12.81
CA GLY A 510 8.71 -27.81 11.49
C GLY A 510 10.19 -28.19 11.42
N THR A 511 10.74 -28.14 10.21
CA THR A 511 12.16 -28.37 9.91
C THR A 511 12.70 -27.18 9.13
N ILE A 512 13.79 -26.57 9.59
CA ILE A 512 14.51 -25.53 8.88
C ILE A 512 15.18 -26.14 7.66
N ILE A 513 14.92 -25.59 6.47
CA ILE A 513 15.47 -26.06 5.19
C ILE A 513 16.33 -25.00 4.49
N SER A 514 16.38 -23.77 5.02
CA SER A 514 17.30 -22.74 4.57
C SER A 514 18.69 -22.89 5.19
N GLU A 515 19.66 -22.20 4.60
CA GLU A 515 21.01 -22.11 5.15
C GLU A 515 21.03 -21.36 6.48
N ARG A 516 22.10 -21.59 7.25
CA ARG A 516 22.32 -20.87 8.50
C ARG A 516 22.51 -19.37 8.25
N ASN A 517 21.88 -18.55 9.06
CA ASN A 517 21.90 -17.09 8.96
C ASN A 517 21.34 -16.54 7.63
N ALA A 518 20.49 -17.30 6.95
CA ALA A 518 19.82 -16.84 5.75
C ALA A 518 18.92 -15.62 6.06
N THR A 519 18.88 -14.66 5.15
CA THR A 519 17.96 -13.52 5.23
C THR A 519 16.49 -13.96 5.14
N HIS A 520 16.23 -15.12 4.53
CA HIS A 520 14.94 -15.78 4.53
C HIS A 520 15.06 -17.15 5.20
N LEU A 521 14.52 -17.24 6.41
CA LEU A 521 14.41 -18.50 7.14
C LEU A 521 13.24 -19.29 6.56
N VAL A 522 13.53 -20.44 5.97
CA VAL A 522 12.56 -21.30 5.28
C VAL A 522 12.29 -22.54 6.11
N ILE A 523 11.00 -22.81 6.37
CA ILE A 523 10.57 -23.87 7.28
C ILE A 523 9.54 -24.76 6.57
N ALA A 524 9.84 -26.04 6.44
CA ALA A 524 8.89 -27.06 6.03
C ALA A 524 8.11 -27.57 7.27
N ASN A 525 6.79 -27.66 7.16
CA ASN A 525 5.94 -28.24 8.20
C ASN A 525 6.27 -29.72 8.37
N GLN A 526 6.33 -30.20 9.60
CA GLN A 526 6.39 -31.65 9.85
C GLN A 526 5.01 -32.29 9.59
N PRO A 527 4.95 -33.45 8.97
CA PRO A 527 3.69 -34.17 8.78
C PRO A 527 2.92 -34.32 10.09
N SER A 528 1.63 -33.99 10.08
CA SER A 528 0.75 -34.12 11.24
C SER A 528 1.12 -33.27 12.47
N ALA A 529 2.00 -32.29 12.34
CA ALA A 529 2.25 -31.35 13.43
C ALA A 529 0.97 -30.58 13.77
N PRO A 530 0.53 -30.53 15.04
CA PRO A 530 -0.69 -29.79 15.42
C PRO A 530 -0.47 -28.29 15.39
N SER A 531 0.76 -27.86 15.51
CA SER A 531 1.16 -26.44 15.47
C SER A 531 2.64 -26.31 15.14
N VAL A 532 3.03 -25.14 14.67
CA VAL A 532 4.42 -24.77 14.48
C VAL A 532 4.74 -23.53 15.29
N THR A 533 5.84 -23.60 16.05
CA THR A 533 6.38 -22.46 16.80
C THR A 533 7.78 -22.16 16.33
N VAL A 534 8.06 -20.89 16.09
CA VAL A 534 9.38 -20.39 15.69
C VAL A 534 9.84 -19.32 16.65
N SER A 535 11.09 -19.39 17.09
CA SER A 535 11.75 -18.28 17.79
C SER A 535 13.12 -17.98 17.17
N ILE A 536 13.42 -16.69 17.03
CA ILE A 536 14.71 -16.19 16.51
C ILE A 536 15.30 -15.25 17.57
N LYS A 537 16.59 -15.43 17.86
CA LYS A 537 17.33 -14.58 18.81
C LYS A 537 18.72 -14.28 18.26
N PRO A 538 19.35 -13.14 18.62
CA PRO A 538 20.75 -12.88 18.26
C PRO A 538 21.66 -13.87 18.96
N VAL A 539 22.81 -14.17 18.36
CA VAL A 539 23.92 -15.03 18.85
C VAL A 539 23.79 -16.54 18.65
N SER A 540 24.91 -17.22 18.85
CA SER A 540 25.09 -18.66 18.59
C SER A 540 24.12 -19.54 19.38
N CYS A 541 23.52 -20.51 18.68
CA CYS A 541 22.80 -21.60 19.31
C CYS A 541 23.76 -22.48 20.11
N ASN A 542 23.76 -22.38 21.44
CA ASN A 542 24.37 -23.37 22.29
C ASN A 542 23.42 -24.58 22.42
N GLY A 543 23.74 -25.69 21.72
CA GLY A 543 22.88 -26.89 21.65
C GLY A 543 21.99 -26.92 20.41
N SER A 544 21.60 -28.08 19.95
CA SER A 544 20.79 -28.51 18.79
C SER A 544 19.86 -27.52 18.04
N GLY A 545 20.26 -26.27 17.87
CA GLY A 545 19.64 -25.29 16.98
C GLY A 545 20.59 -25.00 15.80
N VAL A 546 20.03 -24.83 14.62
CA VAL A 546 20.79 -24.52 13.39
C VAL A 546 21.15 -23.03 13.36
#